data_93931a4cf08e2ef9e428bddd2bbc8417
#
_entry.id   93931a4cf08e2ef9e428bddd2bbc8417
#
_cell.length_a   1.000
_cell.length_b   1.000
_cell.length_c   1.000
_cell.angle_alpha   90.00
_cell.angle_beta   90.00
_cell.angle_gamma   90.00
#
_symmetry.space_group_name_H-M   'P 1'
#
loop_
_entity.id
_entity.type
_entity.pdbx_description
1 polymer ?
#
loop_
_entity_poly.entity_id
_entity_poly.type
_entity_poly.pdbx_seq_one_letter_code
_entity_poly.pdbx_strand_id
1 'polypeptide(L)' 'APGRLDVLTKELIALAVSATNGCDYCINSHTAAARMLGMDDEMLGELMAVVGVFNRTNKLSDAYQVPVDERIKKAVRG' A
#
# COMPACT_ATOMS: atom_id res chain seq x y z
N ALA A 1 5.93 -2.09 -16.88
CA ALA A 1 7.19 -2.60 -17.44
C ALA A 1 7.72 -3.74 -16.57
N PRO A 2 8.35 -4.75 -17.16
CA PRO A 2 8.88 -5.85 -16.38
C PRO A 2 10.05 -5.41 -15.50
N GLY A 3 10.12 -6.00 -14.32
CA GLY A 3 11.14 -5.72 -13.33
C GLY A 3 11.08 -6.81 -12.28
N ARG A 4 11.68 -6.57 -11.12
CA ARG A 4 11.63 -7.56 -10.03
C ARG A 4 10.25 -7.66 -9.42
N LEU A 5 9.48 -6.56 -9.44
CA LEU A 5 8.07 -6.60 -9.05
C LEU A 5 7.24 -6.84 -10.30
N ASP A 6 6.34 -7.80 -10.24
CA ASP A 6 5.47 -8.06 -11.39
C ASP A 6 4.42 -6.95 -11.56
N VAL A 7 3.74 -6.96 -12.71
CA VAL A 7 2.81 -5.89 -13.07
C VAL A 7 1.62 -5.83 -12.11
N LEU A 8 1.09 -6.99 -11.71
CA LEU A 8 -0.02 -7.02 -10.75
C LEU A 8 0.39 -6.40 -9.42
N THR A 9 1.56 -6.76 -8.90
CA THR A 9 2.07 -6.19 -7.65
C THR A 9 2.18 -4.68 -7.74
N LYS A 10 2.70 -4.16 -8.85
CA LYS A 10 2.80 -2.70 -9.06
C LYS A 10 1.44 -2.03 -9.05
N GLU A 11 0.43 -2.65 -9.66
CA GLU A 11 -0.94 -2.12 -9.66
C GLU A 11 -1.56 -2.16 -8.27
N LEU A 12 -1.30 -3.21 -7.49
CA LEU A 12 -1.78 -3.29 -6.11
C LEU A 12 -1.16 -2.20 -5.25
N ILE A 13 0.13 -1.95 -5.41
CA ILE A 13 0.82 -0.86 -4.71
C ILE A 13 0.24 0.50 -5.11
N ALA A 14 0.04 0.71 -6.41
CA ALA A 14 -0.55 1.95 -6.93
C ALA A 14 -1.95 2.17 -6.38
N LEU A 15 -2.75 1.11 -6.28
CA LEU A 15 -4.09 1.18 -5.71
C LEU A 15 -4.04 1.53 -4.21
N ALA A 16 -3.12 0.92 -3.47
CA ALA A 16 -2.94 1.21 -2.05
C ALA A 16 -2.55 2.67 -1.81
N VAL A 17 -1.62 3.19 -2.63
CA VAL A 17 -1.20 4.60 -2.57
C VAL A 17 -2.37 5.51 -2.89
N SER A 18 -3.14 5.17 -3.93
CA SER A 18 -4.29 5.98 -4.37
C SER A 18 -5.40 6.02 -3.32
N ALA A 19 -5.67 4.87 -2.69
CA ALA A 19 -6.66 4.79 -1.61
C ALA A 19 -6.22 5.64 -0.41
N THR A 20 -4.94 5.59 -0.07
CA THR A 20 -4.35 6.38 1.03
C THR A 20 -4.47 7.87 0.76
N ASN A 21 -4.18 8.29 -0.46
CA ASN A 21 -4.19 9.71 -0.86
C ASN A 21 -5.58 10.22 -1.21
N GLY A 22 -6.56 9.34 -1.40
CA GLY A 22 -7.92 9.75 -1.72
C GLY A 22 -8.09 10.24 -3.15
N CYS A 23 -7.40 9.63 -4.12
CA CYS A 23 -7.52 9.97 -5.54
C CYS A 23 -8.59 9.09 -6.19
N ASP A 24 -9.79 9.63 -6.40
CA ASP A 24 -10.92 8.87 -6.95
C ASP A 24 -10.62 8.30 -8.33
N TYR A 25 -10.13 9.12 -9.24
CA TYR A 25 -9.73 8.66 -10.58
C TYR A 25 -8.70 7.54 -10.52
N CYS A 26 -7.69 7.71 -9.68
CA CYS A 26 -6.59 6.74 -9.54
C CYS A 26 -7.08 5.43 -8.94
N ILE A 27 -7.95 5.49 -7.93
CA ILE A 27 -8.53 4.29 -7.32
C ILE A 27 -9.26 3.49 -8.39
N ASN A 28 -10.10 4.13 -9.18
CA ASN A 28 -10.88 3.45 -10.21
C ASN A 28 -10.00 2.88 -11.32
N SER A 29 -9.03 3.66 -11.81
CA SER A 29 -8.18 3.20 -12.92
C SER A 29 -7.27 2.05 -12.49
N HIS A 30 -6.69 2.10 -11.31
CA HIS A 30 -5.82 1.02 -10.82
C HIS A 30 -6.62 -0.21 -10.40
N THR A 31 -7.84 -0.04 -9.90
CA THR A 31 -8.73 -1.17 -9.64
C THR A 31 -9.04 -1.91 -10.93
N ALA A 32 -9.39 -1.17 -11.99
CA ALA A 32 -9.67 -1.78 -13.30
C ALA A 32 -8.44 -2.52 -13.85
N ALA A 33 -7.26 -1.90 -13.78
CA ALA A 33 -6.03 -2.51 -14.25
C ALA A 33 -5.68 -3.77 -13.46
N ALA A 34 -5.81 -3.73 -12.14
CA ALA A 34 -5.54 -4.88 -11.29
C ALA A 34 -6.52 -6.03 -11.56
N ARG A 35 -7.81 -5.72 -11.78
CA ARG A 35 -8.80 -6.74 -12.15
C ARG A 35 -8.40 -7.45 -13.44
N MET A 36 -7.98 -6.71 -14.45
CA MET A 36 -7.52 -7.28 -15.70
C MET A 36 -6.30 -8.18 -15.54
N LEU A 37 -5.51 -7.95 -14.50
CA LEU A 37 -4.30 -8.73 -14.20
C LEU A 37 -4.57 -9.88 -13.22
N GLY A 38 -5.82 -10.08 -12.81
CA GLY A 38 -6.21 -11.22 -12.00
C GLY A 38 -6.57 -10.93 -10.55
N MET A 39 -6.69 -9.65 -10.14
CA MET A 39 -7.13 -9.33 -8.79
C MET A 39 -8.58 -9.75 -8.61
N ASP A 40 -8.82 -10.64 -7.64
CA ASP A 40 -10.18 -11.05 -7.26
C ASP A 40 -10.66 -10.26 -6.03
N ASP A 41 -11.89 -10.56 -5.59
CA ASP A 41 -12.48 -9.85 -4.45
C ASP A 41 -11.75 -10.14 -3.13
N GLU A 42 -11.22 -11.34 -2.96
CA GLU A 42 -10.43 -11.68 -1.76
C GLU A 42 -9.16 -10.85 -1.71
N MET A 43 -8.45 -10.75 -2.81
CA MET A 43 -7.23 -9.96 -2.91
C MET A 43 -7.51 -8.48 -2.63
N LEU A 44 -8.58 -7.96 -3.20
CA LEU A 44 -8.97 -6.57 -2.96
C LEU A 44 -9.30 -6.33 -1.49
N GLY A 45 -10.07 -7.23 -0.87
CA GLY A 45 -10.41 -7.12 0.54
C GLY A 45 -9.18 -7.17 1.44
N GLU A 46 -8.24 -8.07 1.14
CA GLU A 46 -6.99 -8.18 1.88
C GLU A 46 -6.12 -6.93 1.71
N LEU A 47 -6.03 -6.42 0.47
CA LEU A 47 -5.29 -5.18 0.20
C LEU A 47 -5.87 -4.01 1.00
N MET A 48 -7.19 -3.84 1.00
CA MET A 48 -7.83 -2.75 1.72
C MET A 48 -7.71 -2.90 3.24
N ALA A 49 -7.68 -4.12 3.75
CA ALA A 49 -7.42 -4.36 5.17
C ALA A 49 -6.01 -3.88 5.55
N VAL A 50 -5.02 -4.16 4.72
CA VAL A 50 -3.64 -3.69 4.93
C VAL A 50 -3.59 -2.16 4.87
N VAL A 51 -4.24 -1.56 3.87
CA VAL A 51 -4.29 -0.09 3.73
C VAL A 51 -4.90 0.54 4.99
N GLY A 52 -6.03 0.02 5.44
CA GLY A 52 -6.73 0.57 6.62
C GLY A 52 -5.90 0.47 7.90
N VAL A 53 -5.31 -0.69 8.15
CA VAL A 53 -4.50 -0.91 9.35
C VAL A 53 -3.29 0.01 9.38
N PHE A 54 -2.54 0.07 8.29
CA PHE A 54 -1.28 0.83 8.29
C PHE A 54 -1.48 2.34 8.15
N ASN A 55 -2.55 2.78 7.51
CA ASN A 55 -2.92 4.20 7.57
C ASN A 55 -3.21 4.62 9.01
N ARG A 56 -3.90 3.75 9.77
CA ARG A 56 -4.16 4.01 11.17
C ARG A 56 -2.87 4.10 11.98
N THR A 57 -1.98 3.10 11.86
CA THR A 57 -0.74 3.09 12.64
C THR A 57 0.19 4.23 12.25
N ASN A 58 0.24 4.58 10.96
CA ASN A 58 1.03 5.72 10.50
C ASN A 58 0.55 7.03 11.14
N LYS A 59 -0.76 7.22 11.18
CA LYS A 59 -1.34 8.41 11.81
C LYS A 59 -1.04 8.48 13.30
N LEU A 60 -1.15 7.35 14.00
CA LEU A 60 -0.91 7.31 15.43
C LEU A 60 0.57 7.53 15.76
N SER A 61 1.47 6.91 14.99
CA SER A 61 2.91 7.08 15.19
C SER A 61 3.33 8.53 15.00
N ASP A 62 2.77 9.18 14.00
CA ASP A 62 3.07 10.58 13.70
C ASP A 62 2.45 11.52 14.74
N ALA A 63 1.18 11.28 15.08
CA ALA A 63 0.46 12.12 16.07
C ALA A 63 1.15 12.09 17.44
N TYR A 64 1.65 10.94 17.85
CA TYR A 64 2.35 10.79 19.13
C TYR A 64 3.85 11.00 19.02
N GLN A 65 4.35 11.29 17.82
CA GLN A 65 5.78 11.52 17.56
C GLN A 65 6.66 10.41 18.12
N VAL A 66 6.26 9.17 17.83
CA VAL A 66 6.97 7.99 18.29
C VAL A 66 8.39 7.97 17.70
N PRO A 67 9.45 7.97 18.53
CA PRO A 67 10.81 7.95 18.00
C PRO A 67 11.15 6.58 17.43
N VAL A 68 12.02 6.58 16.40
CA VAL A 68 12.52 5.33 15.83
C VAL A 68 13.59 4.76 16.77
N ASP A 69 13.42 3.50 17.17
CA ASP A 69 14.38 2.88 18.07
C ASP A 69 15.68 2.47 17.34
N GLU A 70 16.74 2.29 18.12
CA GLU A 70 18.08 2.01 17.58
C GLU A 70 18.14 0.70 16.78
N ARG A 71 17.38 -0.30 17.20
CA ARG A 71 17.33 -1.58 16.50
C ARG A 71 16.84 -1.41 15.06
N ILE A 72 15.77 -0.61 14.89
CA ILE A 72 15.21 -0.34 13.57
C ILE A 72 16.19 0.47 12.73
N LYS A 73 16.80 1.50 13.30
CA LYS A 73 17.78 2.33 12.58
C LYS A 73 18.93 1.48 12.04
N LYS A 74 19.41 0.53 12.83
CA LYS A 74 20.49 -0.38 12.41
C LYS A 74 20.03 -1.28 11.26
N ALA A 75 18.84 -1.83 11.34
CA ALA A 75 18.30 -2.70 10.30
C ALA A 75 18.11 -1.97 8.98
N VAL A 76 17.70 -0.71 9.01
CA VAL A 76 17.54 0.12 7.80
C VAL A 76 18.87 0.36 7.11
N ARG A 77 19.93 0.59 7.89
CA ARG A 77 21.27 0.82 7.34
C ARG A 77 21.86 -0.45 6.72
N GLY A 78 21.29 -1.60 7.06
CA GLY A 78 21.61 -2.87 6.46
C GLY A 78 23.01 -3.30 6.51
#